data_02d784b45cb66e7ceed71824137477e5
#
_entry.id   02d784b45cb66e7ceed71824137477e5
#
_cell.length_a   1.000
_cell.length_b   1.000
_cell.length_c   1.000
_cell.angle_alpha   90.00
_cell.angle_beta   90.00
_cell.angle_gamma   90.00
#
_symmetry.space_group_name_H-M   'P 1'
#
loop_
_entity.id
_entity.type
_entity.pdbx_description
1 polymer ?
#
loop_
_entity_poly.entity_id
_entity_poly.type
_entity_poly.pdbx_seq_one_letter_code
_entity_poly.pdbx_strand_id
1 'polypeptide(L)'
;MFTSGENHALAQADGTIELLEEGGALILKDTCPEVTPYNRSKYNHLLTNSLKAEHYLTSGLNRLPTSVMPIADCVAHAIDPTLCEGPTPVLNPKAQPQHATTKSHQTGDALLSGSGLRSQKAFTVRGRALVTDVPITYLGYVNRDTGVIEEPGHPLDGVAIADTVLVYPKGSGSTVAPYVLMGLIYTDLGPKAVVNRDICPLTLPACSLLGVPYGHGFGDDPCMSINTGDTVEFRRTEHGVELEVLERVAS
;
A
#
# COMPACT_ATOMS: atom_id res chain seq x y z
N MET A 1 -17.03 -6.46 17.24
CA MET A 1 -17.37 -5.01 17.08
C MET A 1 -16.12 -4.17 17.29
N PHE A 2 -16.03 -2.98 16.70
CA PHE A 2 -14.88 -2.07 16.83
C PHE A 2 -15.35 -0.74 17.41
N THR A 3 -14.61 -0.21 18.38
CA THR A 3 -14.94 1.06 19.05
C THR A 3 -13.66 1.76 19.55
N SER A 4 -13.76 3.05 19.90
CA SER A 4 -12.68 3.76 20.60
C SER A 4 -12.61 3.34 22.07
N GLY A 5 -11.42 3.49 22.68
CA GLY A 5 -11.24 3.23 24.12
C GLY A 5 -12.17 4.07 24.99
N GLU A 6 -12.45 5.32 24.58
CA GLU A 6 -13.38 6.22 25.28
C GLU A 6 -14.82 5.68 25.24
N ASN A 7 -15.33 5.35 24.05
CA ASN A 7 -16.68 4.77 23.91
C ASN A 7 -16.79 3.41 24.60
N HIS A 8 -15.73 2.60 24.60
CA HIS A 8 -15.67 1.34 25.33
C HIS A 8 -15.86 1.58 26.84
N ALA A 9 -15.14 2.56 27.40
CA ALA A 9 -15.25 2.87 28.82
C ALA A 9 -16.66 3.37 29.22
N LEU A 10 -17.30 4.18 28.35
CA LEU A 10 -18.67 4.61 28.56
C LEU A 10 -19.67 3.43 28.54
N ALA A 11 -19.53 2.56 27.54
CA ALA A 11 -20.39 1.39 27.38
C ALA A 11 -20.15 0.33 28.47
N GLN A 12 -18.95 0.28 29.05
CA GLN A 12 -18.66 -0.54 30.22
C GLN A 12 -19.32 0.02 31.49
N ALA A 13 -19.33 1.34 31.64
CA ALA A 13 -19.92 1.99 32.80
C ALA A 13 -21.45 1.85 32.86
N ASP A 14 -22.12 1.69 31.73
CA ASP A 14 -23.58 1.50 31.65
C ASP A 14 -24.02 0.03 31.46
N GLY A 15 -23.08 -0.93 31.48
CA GLY A 15 -23.37 -2.36 31.36
C GLY A 15 -23.59 -2.85 29.91
N THR A 16 -23.40 -2.00 28.90
CA THR A 16 -23.58 -2.37 27.48
C THR A 16 -22.54 -3.38 27.02
N ILE A 17 -21.29 -3.29 27.51
CA ILE A 17 -20.23 -4.22 27.14
C ILE A 17 -20.56 -5.64 27.61
N GLU A 18 -20.95 -5.79 28.86
CA GLU A 18 -21.32 -7.07 29.48
C GLU A 18 -22.47 -7.73 28.71
N LEU A 19 -23.50 -6.95 28.37
CA LEU A 19 -24.65 -7.43 27.61
C LEU A 19 -24.26 -7.94 26.21
N LEU A 20 -23.36 -7.21 25.52
CA LEU A 20 -22.90 -7.60 24.18
C LEU A 20 -22.01 -8.85 24.22
N GLU A 21 -21.14 -8.97 25.24
CA GLU A 21 -20.26 -10.14 25.43
C GLU A 21 -21.05 -11.39 25.83
N GLU A 22 -22.10 -11.25 26.67
CA GLU A 22 -23.04 -12.33 26.98
C GLU A 22 -23.77 -12.82 25.69
N GLY A 23 -24.04 -11.92 24.77
CA GLY A 23 -24.57 -12.24 23.42
C GLY A 23 -23.54 -12.82 22.46
N GLY A 24 -22.30 -13.05 22.90
CA GLY A 24 -21.23 -13.63 22.09
C GLY A 24 -20.43 -12.64 21.22
N ALA A 25 -20.62 -11.34 21.42
CA ALA A 25 -19.86 -10.33 20.68
C ALA A 25 -18.42 -10.22 21.22
N LEU A 26 -17.46 -10.18 20.30
CA LEU A 26 -16.09 -9.76 20.62
C LEU A 26 -15.94 -8.27 20.37
N ILE A 27 -15.51 -7.52 21.39
CA ILE A 27 -15.34 -6.07 21.30
C ILE A 27 -13.87 -5.73 21.28
N LEU A 28 -13.46 -5.05 20.19
CA LEU A 28 -12.08 -4.60 19.99
C LEU A 28 -12.03 -3.07 20.02
N LYS A 29 -11.11 -2.54 20.81
CA LYS A 29 -10.94 -1.10 21.00
C LYS A 29 -9.66 -0.59 20.36
N ASP A 30 -9.66 0.67 19.93
CA ASP A 30 -8.51 1.41 19.41
C ASP A 30 -7.82 0.72 18.23
N THR A 31 -8.59 -0.04 17.45
CA THR A 31 -8.17 -0.66 16.19
C THR A 31 -9.26 -0.54 15.13
N CYS A 32 -8.97 -0.97 13.92
CA CYS A 32 -9.96 -0.95 12.85
C CYS A 32 -10.10 -2.32 12.17
N PRO A 33 -11.23 -2.63 11.55
CA PRO A 33 -11.47 -3.91 10.90
C PRO A 33 -10.45 -4.22 9.81
N GLU A 34 -9.96 -3.21 9.11
CA GLU A 34 -9.07 -3.39 7.95
C GLU A 34 -7.69 -3.96 8.33
N VAL A 35 -7.17 -3.64 9.54
CA VAL A 35 -5.85 -4.07 10.00
C VAL A 35 -5.89 -5.22 11.00
N THR A 36 -7.06 -5.56 11.53
CA THR A 36 -7.21 -6.71 12.43
C THR A 36 -6.92 -8.01 11.68
N PRO A 37 -6.01 -8.87 12.18
CA PRO A 37 -5.71 -10.13 11.52
C PRO A 37 -6.83 -11.15 11.76
N TYR A 38 -7.60 -11.45 10.73
CA TYR A 38 -8.62 -12.49 10.78
C TYR A 38 -8.03 -13.88 10.47
N ASN A 39 -8.36 -14.86 11.29
CA ASN A 39 -7.96 -16.23 11.05
C ASN A 39 -8.75 -16.84 9.88
N ARG A 40 -8.11 -17.00 8.73
CA ARG A 40 -8.70 -17.54 7.50
C ARG A 40 -9.14 -19.00 7.61
N SER A 41 -8.62 -19.77 8.56
CA SER A 41 -9.10 -21.12 8.81
C SER A 41 -10.43 -21.15 9.58
N LYS A 42 -10.75 -20.03 10.25
CA LYS A 42 -11.98 -19.88 11.03
C LYS A 42 -13.05 -19.06 10.29
N TYR A 43 -12.61 -18.07 9.50
CA TYR A 43 -13.49 -17.12 8.79
C TYR A 43 -13.20 -17.17 7.30
N ASN A 44 -14.20 -17.49 6.51
CA ASN A 44 -14.12 -17.56 5.04
C ASN A 44 -14.85 -16.41 4.34
N HIS A 45 -15.69 -15.67 5.08
CA HIS A 45 -16.44 -14.53 4.58
C HIS A 45 -16.73 -13.54 5.72
N LEU A 46 -16.74 -12.26 5.42
CA LEU A 46 -17.03 -11.19 6.37
C LEU A 46 -18.25 -10.37 5.92
N LEU A 47 -19.03 -9.90 6.88
CA LEU A 47 -20.13 -8.97 6.66
C LEU A 47 -19.79 -7.63 7.29
N THR A 48 -20.10 -6.54 6.60
CA THR A 48 -19.84 -5.18 7.10
C THR A 48 -20.89 -4.21 6.59
N ASN A 49 -21.11 -3.14 7.33
CA ASN A 49 -21.94 -2.01 6.89
C ASN A 49 -21.12 -0.84 6.31
N SER A 50 -19.82 -1.07 6.04
CA SER A 50 -18.90 -0.07 5.58
C SER A 50 -18.30 -0.46 4.22
N LEU A 51 -18.54 0.36 3.18
CA LEU A 51 -17.91 0.20 1.86
C LEU A 51 -16.40 0.30 1.93
N LYS A 52 -15.86 1.15 2.82
CA LYS A 52 -14.42 1.26 3.04
C LYS A 52 -13.85 -0.06 3.60
N ALA A 53 -14.51 -0.61 4.61
CA ALA A 53 -14.08 -1.87 5.22
C ALA A 53 -14.15 -3.03 4.21
N GLU A 54 -15.21 -3.12 3.40
CA GLU A 54 -15.32 -4.13 2.34
C GLU A 54 -14.13 -4.05 1.38
N HIS A 55 -13.85 -2.86 0.86
CA HIS A 55 -12.76 -2.65 -0.07
C HIS A 55 -11.40 -3.13 0.50
N TYR A 56 -11.06 -2.70 1.72
CA TYR A 56 -9.76 -3.03 2.31
C TYR A 56 -9.69 -4.43 2.91
N LEU A 57 -10.78 -5.02 3.35
CA LEU A 57 -10.81 -6.41 3.82
C LEU A 57 -10.66 -7.39 2.66
N THR A 58 -11.25 -7.08 1.51
CA THR A 58 -11.20 -7.91 0.30
C THR A 58 -9.85 -7.76 -0.43
N SER A 59 -9.35 -6.55 -0.60
CA SER A 59 -8.15 -6.26 -1.40
C SER A 59 -6.89 -5.98 -0.58
N GLY A 60 -7.03 -5.65 0.70
CA GLY A 60 -5.93 -5.24 1.59
C GLY A 60 -5.25 -6.39 2.33
N LEU A 61 -5.02 -6.18 3.63
CA LEU A 61 -4.22 -7.09 4.46
C LEU A 61 -4.84 -8.48 4.63
N ASN A 62 -6.15 -8.55 4.73
CA ASN A 62 -6.86 -9.78 5.05
C ASN A 62 -7.22 -10.63 3.84
N ARG A 63 -7.52 -10.01 2.70
CA ARG A 63 -7.95 -10.71 1.46
C ARG A 63 -9.06 -11.73 1.69
N LEU A 64 -10.01 -11.37 2.57
CA LEU A 64 -11.20 -12.17 2.84
C LEU A 64 -12.37 -11.65 2.01
N PRO A 65 -13.14 -12.53 1.37
CA PRO A 65 -14.39 -12.16 0.75
C PRO A 65 -15.26 -11.40 1.76
N THR A 66 -15.74 -10.23 1.38
CA THR A 66 -16.49 -9.35 2.29
C THR A 66 -17.69 -8.80 1.54
N SER A 67 -18.85 -8.79 2.17
CA SER A 67 -20.07 -8.22 1.63
C SER A 67 -20.57 -7.05 2.47
N VAL A 68 -21.08 -6.03 1.77
CA VAL A 68 -21.70 -4.86 2.42
C VAL A 68 -23.20 -5.08 2.53
N MET A 69 -23.75 -4.84 3.70
CA MET A 69 -25.18 -4.86 3.94
C MET A 69 -25.57 -3.86 5.04
N PRO A 70 -26.84 -3.50 5.17
CA PRO A 70 -27.33 -2.70 6.29
C PRO A 70 -26.94 -3.29 7.64
N ILE A 71 -26.71 -2.46 8.65
CA ILE A 71 -26.28 -2.94 9.98
C ILE A 71 -27.29 -3.89 10.61
N ALA A 72 -28.60 -3.67 10.37
CA ALA A 72 -29.66 -4.55 10.86
C ALA A 72 -29.52 -5.97 10.31
N ASP A 73 -29.15 -6.09 9.03
CA ASP A 73 -28.93 -7.39 8.37
C ASP A 73 -27.63 -8.04 8.85
N CYS A 74 -26.56 -7.26 9.06
CA CYS A 74 -25.35 -7.75 9.70
C CYS A 74 -25.64 -8.36 11.08
N VAL A 75 -26.45 -7.69 11.87
CA VAL A 75 -26.85 -8.16 13.23
C VAL A 75 -27.73 -9.41 13.12
N ALA A 76 -28.72 -9.42 12.22
CA ALA A 76 -29.58 -10.58 12.01
C ALA A 76 -28.77 -11.83 11.65
N HIS A 77 -27.81 -11.72 10.74
CA HIS A 77 -26.92 -12.82 10.35
C HIS A 77 -25.97 -13.25 11.49
N ALA A 78 -25.58 -12.32 12.38
CA ALA A 78 -24.78 -12.65 13.55
C ALA A 78 -25.58 -13.46 14.60
N ILE A 79 -26.89 -13.19 14.71
CA ILE A 79 -27.81 -13.89 15.62
C ILE A 79 -28.23 -15.25 15.06
N ASP A 80 -28.56 -15.28 13.78
CA ASP A 80 -29.01 -16.49 13.07
C ASP A 80 -28.14 -16.76 11.84
N PRO A 81 -27.09 -17.60 11.99
CA PRO A 81 -26.20 -17.96 10.87
C PRO A 81 -26.89 -18.70 9.74
N THR A 82 -28.12 -19.23 9.92
CA THR A 82 -28.85 -19.89 8.85
C THR A 82 -29.37 -18.92 7.80
N LEU A 83 -29.43 -17.62 8.10
CA LEU A 83 -29.75 -16.56 7.15
C LEU A 83 -28.63 -16.29 6.14
N CYS A 84 -27.46 -16.94 6.33
CA CYS A 84 -26.27 -16.80 5.49
C CYS A 84 -26.37 -17.59 4.17
N GLU A 85 -27.51 -17.59 3.46
CA GLU A 85 -27.49 -17.70 2.02
C GLU A 85 -26.88 -16.40 1.50
N GLY A 86 -25.54 -16.47 1.26
CA GLY A 86 -24.73 -15.26 1.15
C GLY A 86 -25.25 -14.28 0.11
N PRO A 87 -25.29 -12.98 0.41
CA PRO A 87 -25.52 -11.98 -0.61
C PRO A 87 -24.50 -12.22 -1.72
N THR A 88 -24.96 -12.28 -2.95
CA THR A 88 -24.09 -12.30 -4.12
C THR A 88 -23.08 -11.16 -3.96
N PRO A 89 -21.76 -11.41 -4.00
CA PRO A 89 -20.78 -10.35 -3.89
C PRO A 89 -21.16 -9.28 -4.90
N VAL A 90 -21.48 -8.08 -4.44
CA VAL A 90 -21.52 -6.91 -5.32
C VAL A 90 -20.06 -6.66 -5.68
N LEU A 91 -19.63 -7.29 -6.77
CA LEU A 91 -18.37 -6.95 -7.42
C LEU A 91 -18.53 -5.48 -7.84
N ASN A 92 -18.07 -4.60 -6.97
CA ASN A 92 -17.90 -3.22 -7.37
C ASN A 92 -16.86 -3.25 -8.50
N PRO A 93 -17.22 -2.93 -9.75
CA PRO A 93 -16.22 -2.85 -10.80
C PRO A 93 -15.22 -1.82 -10.29
N LYS A 94 -13.97 -2.27 -10.03
CA LYS A 94 -12.88 -1.38 -9.65
C LYS A 94 -12.94 -0.19 -10.59
N ALA A 95 -13.23 1.00 -10.07
CA ALA A 95 -13.20 2.21 -10.88
C ALA A 95 -11.84 2.24 -11.55
N GLN A 96 -11.80 2.11 -12.86
CA GLN A 96 -10.54 2.14 -13.59
C GLN A 96 -9.98 3.55 -13.46
N PRO A 97 -8.83 3.73 -12.81
CA PRO A 97 -8.16 5.01 -12.83
C PRO A 97 -7.86 5.33 -14.30
N GLN A 98 -8.31 6.47 -14.78
CA GLN A 98 -7.93 6.95 -16.11
C GLN A 98 -6.51 7.51 -16.02
N HIS A 99 -5.53 6.68 -16.20
CA HIS A 99 -4.12 7.06 -16.26
C HIS A 99 -3.70 7.10 -17.73
N ALA A 100 -3.92 8.22 -18.37
CA ALA A 100 -3.43 8.46 -19.72
C ALA A 100 -2.27 9.45 -19.67
N THR A 101 -1.06 8.94 -19.58
CA THR A 101 0.13 9.74 -19.84
C THR A 101 1.04 9.00 -20.81
N THR A 102 1.17 9.55 -22.00
CA THR A 102 2.13 9.07 -23.00
C THR A 102 3.50 9.65 -22.64
N LYS A 103 4.37 8.84 -22.03
CA LYS A 103 5.78 9.23 -21.86
C LYS A 103 6.47 9.29 -23.21
N SER A 104 7.14 10.40 -23.48
CA SER A 104 8.17 10.43 -24.51
C SER A 104 9.40 9.67 -24.03
N HIS A 105 9.94 8.77 -24.86
CA HIS A 105 11.18 8.06 -24.53
C HIS A 105 12.33 9.07 -24.42
N GLN A 106 13.03 9.05 -23.27
CA GLN A 106 14.16 9.95 -23.02
C GLN A 106 15.42 9.38 -23.64
N THR A 107 16.20 10.23 -24.31
CA THR A 107 17.49 9.90 -24.91
C THR A 107 18.58 10.76 -24.28
N GLY A 108 19.78 10.17 -24.08
CA GLY A 108 20.93 10.85 -23.48
C GLY A 108 21.15 10.49 -22.00
N ASP A 109 22.33 10.89 -21.50
CA ASP A 109 22.72 10.68 -20.12
C ASP A 109 21.91 11.59 -19.18
N ALA A 110 21.50 11.06 -18.03
CA ALA A 110 20.82 11.84 -17.01
C ALA A 110 21.52 11.64 -15.67
N LEU A 111 21.92 12.74 -15.06
CA LEU A 111 22.38 12.81 -13.68
C LEU A 111 21.46 13.77 -12.92
N LEU A 112 20.73 13.23 -11.95
CA LEU A 112 19.77 13.97 -11.16
C LEU A 112 20.27 14.09 -9.72
N SER A 113 20.28 15.31 -9.17
CA SER A 113 20.64 15.57 -7.79
C SER A 113 19.39 15.90 -6.98
N GLY A 114 19.28 15.30 -5.78
CA GLY A 114 18.12 15.42 -4.91
C GLY A 114 18.46 15.33 -3.43
N SER A 115 17.43 15.30 -2.60
CA SER A 115 17.53 15.17 -1.15
C SER A 115 17.36 13.72 -0.71
N GLY A 116 18.16 13.28 0.25
CA GLY A 116 18.01 11.99 0.93
C GLY A 116 17.64 12.13 2.40
N LEU A 117 17.38 11.02 3.07
CA LEU A 117 17.11 11.04 4.51
C LEU A 117 18.41 11.34 5.28
N ARG A 118 18.32 12.23 6.27
CA ARG A 118 19.48 12.60 7.11
C ARG A 118 20.07 11.42 7.88
N SER A 119 19.22 10.46 8.26
CA SER A 119 19.60 9.25 9.01
C SER A 119 20.29 8.18 8.18
N GLN A 120 20.23 8.28 6.85
CA GLN A 120 20.82 7.24 5.96
C GLN A 120 22.34 7.35 5.93
N LYS A 121 23.01 6.21 6.10
CA LYS A 121 24.45 6.06 5.89
C LYS A 121 24.80 6.22 4.40
N ALA A 122 26.10 6.27 4.10
CA ALA A 122 26.57 6.19 2.72
C ALA A 122 26.07 4.90 2.04
N PHE A 123 25.59 5.04 0.82
CA PHE A 123 25.15 3.90 -0.01
C PHE A 123 25.46 4.17 -1.48
N THR A 124 25.61 3.09 -2.23
CA THR A 124 25.58 3.07 -3.69
C THR A 124 24.81 1.84 -4.10
N VAL A 125 23.72 2.04 -4.82
CA VAL A 125 22.83 0.97 -5.32
C VAL A 125 22.78 1.05 -6.83
N ARG A 126 23.05 -0.08 -7.49
CA ARG A 126 22.85 -0.24 -8.93
C ARG A 126 21.69 -1.20 -9.19
N GLY A 127 20.88 -0.87 -10.15
CA GLY A 127 19.74 -1.71 -10.50
C GLY A 127 18.98 -1.20 -11.71
N ARG A 128 17.99 -2.00 -12.13
CA ARG A 128 17.06 -1.60 -13.16
C ARG A 128 16.04 -0.64 -12.58
N ALA A 129 15.80 0.46 -13.27
CA ALA A 129 14.77 1.40 -12.93
C ALA A 129 13.39 0.82 -13.28
N LEU A 130 12.44 0.93 -12.35
CA LEU A 130 11.01 0.72 -12.59
C LEU A 130 10.31 2.06 -12.38
N VAL A 131 9.79 2.65 -13.45
CA VAL A 131 9.39 4.06 -13.46
C VAL A 131 7.93 4.22 -13.84
N THR A 132 7.24 5.06 -13.08
CA THR A 132 5.89 5.52 -13.40
C THR A 132 5.73 6.99 -12.99
N ASP A 133 4.89 7.72 -13.69
CA ASP A 133 4.44 9.07 -13.31
C ASP A 133 3.09 9.06 -12.57
N VAL A 134 2.58 7.86 -12.28
CA VAL A 134 1.35 7.62 -11.54
C VAL A 134 1.66 7.21 -10.11
N PRO A 135 0.96 7.75 -9.09
CA PRO A 135 1.13 7.35 -7.71
C PRO A 135 0.83 5.85 -7.49
N ILE A 136 1.62 5.19 -6.63
CA ILE A 136 1.41 3.77 -6.29
C ILE A 136 0.59 3.65 -5.01
N THR A 137 -0.48 2.85 -5.07
CA THR A 137 -1.33 2.52 -3.93
C THR A 137 -0.92 1.17 -3.34
N TYR A 138 -0.09 1.18 -2.31
CA TYR A 138 0.42 -0.06 -1.70
C TYR A 138 -0.69 -0.91 -1.07
N LEU A 139 -1.55 -0.28 -0.24
CA LEU A 139 -2.63 -1.02 0.40
C LEU A 139 -3.76 -1.30 -0.59
N GLY A 140 -3.96 -2.57 -0.88
CA GLY A 140 -5.03 -3.05 -1.77
C GLY A 140 -4.60 -3.30 -3.21
N TYR A 141 -3.47 -2.72 -3.66
CA TYR A 141 -3.04 -2.85 -5.04
C TYR A 141 -1.61 -3.37 -5.25
N VAL A 142 -0.81 -3.49 -4.19
CA VAL A 142 0.44 -4.25 -4.27
C VAL A 142 0.26 -5.57 -3.56
N ASN A 143 0.45 -6.66 -4.29
CA ASN A 143 0.34 -8.02 -3.78
C ASN A 143 1.46 -8.29 -2.77
N ARG A 144 1.12 -8.62 -1.53
CA ARG A 144 2.07 -8.80 -0.44
C ARG A 144 2.87 -10.09 -0.51
N ASP A 145 2.38 -11.06 -1.26
CA ASP A 145 3.00 -12.38 -1.39
C ASP A 145 3.92 -12.46 -2.62
N THR A 146 3.79 -11.50 -3.56
CA THR A 146 4.54 -11.50 -4.83
C THR A 146 5.25 -10.18 -5.14
N GLY A 147 4.91 -9.08 -4.45
CA GLY A 147 5.42 -7.74 -4.77
C GLY A 147 4.89 -7.15 -6.08
N VAL A 148 3.90 -7.77 -6.70
CA VAL A 148 3.33 -7.33 -7.99
C VAL A 148 2.29 -6.23 -7.76
N ILE A 149 2.32 -5.18 -8.56
CA ILE A 149 1.26 -4.17 -8.63
C ILE A 149 0.07 -4.80 -9.38
N GLU A 150 -1.09 -4.84 -8.73
CA GLU A 150 -2.34 -5.41 -9.26
C GLU A 150 -3.42 -4.31 -9.30
N GLU A 151 -3.09 -3.16 -9.87
CA GLU A 151 -3.98 -2.00 -10.00
C GLU A 151 -4.44 -1.86 -11.46
N PRO A 152 -5.68 -2.24 -11.80
CA PRO A 152 -6.17 -2.17 -13.17
C PRO A 152 -6.05 -0.77 -13.77
N GLY A 153 -5.42 -0.67 -14.93
CA GLY A 153 -5.17 0.60 -15.63
C GLY A 153 -3.96 1.38 -15.13
N HIS A 154 -3.25 0.93 -14.09
CA HIS A 154 -1.97 1.51 -13.71
C HIS A 154 -0.88 1.12 -14.72
N PRO A 155 0.06 2.04 -15.10
CA PRO A 155 1.11 1.73 -16.07
C PRO A 155 2.00 0.55 -15.71
N LEU A 156 2.10 0.23 -14.40
CA LEU A 156 2.87 -0.91 -13.88
C LEU A 156 1.97 -2.07 -13.43
N ASP A 157 0.71 -2.15 -13.89
CA ASP A 157 -0.15 -3.30 -13.58
C ASP A 157 0.48 -4.62 -14.07
N GLY A 158 0.54 -5.62 -13.19
CA GLY A 158 1.20 -6.90 -13.45
C GLY A 158 2.72 -6.92 -13.26
N VAL A 159 3.35 -5.81 -12.84
CA VAL A 159 4.81 -5.71 -12.68
C VAL A 159 5.22 -5.80 -11.21
N ALA A 160 6.25 -6.62 -10.92
CA ALA A 160 6.84 -6.72 -9.58
C ALA A 160 7.79 -5.56 -9.29
N ILE A 161 7.75 -5.04 -8.05
CA ILE A 161 8.65 -3.98 -7.59
C ILE A 161 9.96 -4.51 -7.02
N ALA A 162 10.04 -5.80 -6.76
CA ALA A 162 11.21 -6.44 -6.16
C ALA A 162 12.49 -6.18 -6.98
N ASP A 163 13.60 -5.99 -6.27
CA ASP A 163 14.94 -5.85 -6.86
C ASP A 163 15.14 -4.63 -7.79
N THR A 164 14.21 -3.68 -7.85
CA THR A 164 14.27 -2.50 -8.71
C THR A 164 14.72 -1.24 -7.96
N VAL A 165 15.18 -0.25 -8.70
CA VAL A 165 15.18 1.15 -8.27
C VAL A 165 13.82 1.72 -8.68
N LEU A 166 12.91 1.82 -7.70
CA LEU A 166 11.52 2.20 -7.94
C LEU A 166 11.39 3.72 -7.97
N VAL A 167 10.99 4.27 -9.12
CA VAL A 167 10.87 5.72 -9.37
C VAL A 167 9.40 6.07 -9.64
N TYR A 168 8.80 6.86 -8.76
CA TYR A 168 7.39 7.24 -8.89
C TYR A 168 7.09 8.54 -8.09
N PRO A 169 5.97 9.25 -8.39
CA PRO A 169 5.73 10.56 -7.79
C PRO A 169 5.61 10.49 -6.27
N LYS A 170 4.75 9.63 -5.77
CA LYS A 170 4.43 9.44 -4.35
C LYS A 170 3.58 8.20 -4.14
N GLY A 171 3.49 7.73 -2.90
CA GLY A 171 2.46 6.78 -2.48
C GLY A 171 1.07 7.41 -2.47
N SER A 172 0.05 6.61 -2.63
CA SER A 172 -1.36 6.98 -2.62
C SER A 172 -2.13 6.11 -1.62
N GLY A 173 -3.32 6.53 -1.26
CA GLY A 173 -4.24 5.78 -0.43
C GLY A 173 -4.03 5.96 1.07
N SER A 174 -4.11 4.87 1.81
CA SER A 174 -4.18 4.86 3.26
C SER A 174 -2.84 5.13 3.94
N THR A 175 -2.89 5.76 5.12
CA THR A 175 -1.74 5.91 6.04
C THR A 175 -1.18 4.58 6.57
N VAL A 176 -1.83 3.45 6.29
CA VAL A 176 -1.33 2.09 6.54
C VAL A 176 -0.37 1.62 5.42
N ALA A 177 -0.30 2.31 4.29
CA ALA A 177 0.59 1.98 3.17
C ALA A 177 2.05 1.70 3.57
N PRO A 178 2.69 2.46 4.49
CA PRO A 178 4.05 2.16 4.93
C PRO A 178 4.22 0.74 5.49
N TYR A 179 3.23 0.20 6.18
CA TYR A 179 3.30 -1.16 6.73
C TYR A 179 3.26 -2.25 5.64
N VAL A 180 2.55 -2.00 4.55
CA VAL A 180 2.58 -2.90 3.38
C VAL A 180 3.97 -2.91 2.75
N LEU A 181 4.54 -1.72 2.52
CA LEU A 181 5.90 -1.60 1.97
C LEU A 181 6.94 -2.21 2.93
N MET A 182 6.82 -2.00 4.24
CA MET A 182 7.68 -2.64 5.25
C MET A 182 7.60 -4.16 5.15
N GLY A 183 6.39 -4.73 5.05
CA GLY A 183 6.19 -6.17 4.88
C GLY A 183 6.89 -6.71 3.64
N LEU A 184 6.77 -6.03 2.52
CA LEU A 184 7.43 -6.39 1.26
C LEU A 184 8.97 -6.34 1.38
N ILE A 185 9.51 -5.31 2.01
CA ILE A 185 10.96 -5.20 2.27
C ILE A 185 11.44 -6.35 3.17
N TYR A 186 10.66 -6.68 4.19
CA TYR A 186 10.99 -7.75 5.16
C TYR A 186 11.03 -9.15 4.52
N THR A 187 10.26 -9.35 3.45
CA THR A 187 10.15 -10.63 2.73
C THR A 187 10.94 -10.66 1.44
N ASP A 188 11.88 -9.71 1.25
CA ASP A 188 12.71 -9.57 0.05
C ASP A 188 11.90 -9.36 -1.27
N LEU A 189 10.67 -8.88 -1.14
CA LEU A 189 9.79 -8.51 -2.26
C LEU A 189 9.72 -7.00 -2.48
N GLY A 190 10.49 -6.24 -1.70
CA GLY A 190 10.58 -4.78 -1.81
C GLY A 190 11.62 -4.31 -2.85
N PRO A 191 11.59 -3.02 -3.18
CA PRO A 191 12.58 -2.42 -4.07
C PRO A 191 13.94 -2.28 -3.39
N LYS A 192 15.03 -2.27 -4.18
CA LYS A 192 16.39 -1.97 -3.71
C LYS A 192 16.56 -0.53 -3.25
N ALA A 193 15.87 0.37 -3.89
CA ALA A 193 15.86 1.79 -3.58
C ALA A 193 14.53 2.43 -4.02
N VAL A 194 14.17 3.53 -3.38
CA VAL A 194 12.98 4.29 -3.71
C VAL A 194 13.35 5.74 -4.02
N VAL A 195 12.85 6.22 -5.14
CA VAL A 195 12.97 7.59 -5.60
C VAL A 195 11.58 8.17 -5.80
N ASN A 196 11.24 9.17 -5.02
CA ASN A 196 9.99 9.91 -5.18
C ASN A 196 10.25 11.29 -5.80
N ARG A 197 9.29 11.81 -6.56
CA ARG A 197 9.31 13.20 -7.01
C ARG A 197 9.35 14.15 -5.83
N ASP A 198 8.39 13.99 -4.91
CA ASP A 198 8.26 14.76 -3.69
C ASP A 198 8.46 13.90 -2.46
N ILE A 199 8.76 14.51 -1.32
CA ILE A 199 8.80 13.80 -0.04
C ILE A 199 7.45 13.12 0.23
N CYS A 200 7.47 11.82 0.50
CA CYS A 200 6.24 11.04 0.62
C CYS A 200 6.09 10.41 2.01
N PRO A 201 5.14 10.89 2.84
CA PRO A 201 4.86 10.31 4.15
C PRO A 201 4.39 8.85 4.12
N LEU A 202 3.85 8.38 2.99
CA LEU A 202 3.38 7.00 2.83
C LEU A 202 4.49 6.02 2.42
N THR A 203 5.69 6.51 2.11
CA THR A 203 6.82 5.68 1.67
C THR A 203 8.02 5.82 2.61
N LEU A 204 8.33 7.06 2.97
CA LEU A 204 9.50 7.42 3.77
C LEU A 204 9.65 6.62 5.07
N PRO A 205 8.60 6.36 5.89
CA PRO A 205 8.76 5.62 7.13
C PRO A 205 9.30 4.20 6.91
N ALA A 206 8.81 3.49 5.89
CA ALA A 206 9.28 2.14 5.57
C ALA A 206 10.76 2.15 5.17
N CYS A 207 11.15 3.07 4.28
CA CYS A 207 12.53 3.22 3.84
C CYS A 207 13.47 3.62 4.99
N SER A 208 13.04 4.54 5.86
CA SER A 208 13.82 5.02 6.99
C SER A 208 14.06 3.94 8.04
N LEU A 209 13.03 3.17 8.40
CA LEU A 209 13.10 2.14 9.44
C LEU A 209 13.85 0.90 8.99
N LEU A 210 13.74 0.53 7.72
CA LEU A 210 14.35 -0.70 7.20
C LEU A 210 15.62 -0.44 6.38
N GLY A 211 16.10 0.80 6.33
CA GLY A 211 17.38 1.14 5.72
C GLY A 211 17.40 1.08 4.19
N VAL A 212 16.23 1.11 3.54
CA VAL A 212 16.15 1.18 2.07
C VAL A 212 16.55 2.57 1.60
N PRO A 213 17.51 2.70 0.66
CA PRO A 213 17.91 3.96 0.06
C PRO A 213 16.71 4.75 -0.47
N TYR A 214 16.59 6.03 -0.05
CA TYR A 214 15.47 6.88 -0.37
C TYR A 214 15.92 8.26 -0.84
N GLY A 215 15.32 8.76 -1.92
CA GLY A 215 15.56 10.11 -2.43
C GLY A 215 14.28 10.79 -2.88
N HIS A 216 14.29 12.14 -2.82
CA HIS A 216 13.18 12.99 -3.24
C HIS A 216 13.65 14.39 -3.61
N GLY A 217 12.76 15.21 -4.22
CA GLY A 217 13.02 16.62 -4.47
C GLY A 217 14.21 16.84 -5.39
N PHE A 218 14.27 16.12 -6.49
CA PHE A 218 15.28 16.27 -7.53
C PHE A 218 15.06 17.55 -8.33
N GLY A 219 16.13 18.11 -8.89
CA GLY A 219 16.07 19.33 -9.70
C GLY A 219 15.19 19.17 -10.95
N ASP A 220 15.30 18.01 -11.61
CA ASP A 220 14.42 17.60 -12.69
C ASP A 220 13.52 16.45 -12.20
N ASP A 221 12.35 16.28 -12.82
CA ASP A 221 11.42 15.22 -12.48
C ASP A 221 11.99 13.83 -12.82
N PRO A 222 12.33 12.99 -11.82
CA PRO A 222 12.91 11.69 -12.09
C PRO A 222 11.95 10.75 -12.83
N CYS A 223 10.63 10.92 -12.64
CA CYS A 223 9.63 10.13 -13.34
C CYS A 223 9.58 10.43 -14.85
N MET A 224 10.05 11.59 -15.25
CA MET A 224 10.10 12.02 -16.67
C MET A 224 11.49 11.83 -17.29
N SER A 225 12.55 11.84 -16.47
CA SER A 225 13.94 11.82 -16.94
C SER A 225 14.50 10.41 -17.11
N ILE A 226 13.86 9.39 -16.54
CA ILE A 226 14.32 8.00 -16.53
C ILE A 226 13.24 7.12 -17.15
N ASN A 227 13.67 6.07 -17.88
CA ASN A 227 12.76 5.08 -18.46
C ASN A 227 12.75 3.80 -17.63
N THR A 228 11.63 3.09 -17.63
CA THR A 228 11.58 1.72 -17.11
C THR A 228 12.54 0.85 -17.92
N GLY A 229 13.40 0.10 -17.22
CA GLY A 229 14.41 -0.76 -17.81
C GLY A 229 15.79 -0.13 -17.91
N ASP A 230 15.94 1.19 -17.76
CA ASP A 230 17.26 1.83 -17.68
C ASP A 230 18.08 1.23 -16.53
N THR A 231 19.38 1.05 -16.73
CA THR A 231 20.31 0.71 -15.65
C THR A 231 20.76 1.99 -14.98
N VAL A 232 20.47 2.11 -13.68
CA VAL A 232 20.77 3.31 -12.92
C VAL A 232 21.68 3.03 -11.74
N GLU A 233 22.43 4.05 -11.33
CA GLU A 233 23.13 4.11 -10.06
C GLU A 233 22.50 5.19 -9.18
N PHE A 234 22.11 4.81 -7.97
CA PHE A 234 21.58 5.70 -6.95
C PHE A 234 22.54 5.71 -5.76
N ARG A 235 23.10 6.88 -5.43
CA ARG A 235 24.14 7.00 -4.41
C ARG A 235 23.93 8.17 -3.47
N ARG A 236 24.43 8.03 -2.26
CA ARG A 236 24.54 9.10 -1.27
C ARG A 236 25.81 9.93 -1.52
N THR A 237 25.66 11.26 -1.52
CA THR A 237 26.77 12.22 -1.59
C THR A 237 26.83 13.05 -0.30
N GLU A 238 27.84 13.89 -0.16
CA GLU A 238 27.96 14.85 0.95
C GLU A 238 26.82 15.87 0.96
N HIS A 239 26.27 16.19 -0.22
CA HIS A 239 25.26 17.25 -0.38
C HIS A 239 23.83 16.73 -0.53
N GLY A 240 23.63 15.42 -0.65
CA GLY A 240 22.30 14.84 -0.88
C GLY A 240 22.37 13.43 -1.45
N VAL A 241 21.60 13.19 -2.48
CA VAL A 241 21.61 11.95 -3.25
C VAL A 241 21.72 12.27 -4.74
N GLU A 242 22.30 11.34 -5.49
CA GLU A 242 22.38 11.42 -6.94
C GLU A 242 21.82 10.16 -7.57
N LEU A 243 21.10 10.33 -8.66
CA LEU A 243 20.55 9.26 -9.50
C LEU A 243 21.10 9.45 -10.91
N GLU A 244 21.91 8.51 -11.36
CA GLU A 244 22.61 8.54 -12.63
C GLU A 244 22.14 7.40 -13.53
N VAL A 245 21.85 7.70 -14.79
CA VAL A 245 21.55 6.68 -15.81
C VAL A 245 22.87 6.21 -16.39
N LEU A 246 23.23 4.94 -16.16
CA LEU A 246 24.44 4.31 -16.69
C LEU A 246 24.21 3.73 -18.10
N GLU A 247 23.04 3.14 -18.31
CA GLU A 247 22.66 2.57 -19.60
C GLU A 247 21.18 2.81 -19.87
N ARG A 248 20.84 3.27 -21.06
CA ARG A 248 19.48 3.39 -21.53
C ARG A 248 18.98 2.06 -22.10
N VAL A 249 17.71 1.74 -21.81
CA VAL A 249 17.06 0.63 -22.49
C VAL A 249 16.95 0.94 -23.98
N ALA A 250 17.31 -0.03 -24.83
CA ALA A 250 17.15 0.10 -26.28
C ALA A 250 15.66 0.23 -26.62
N SER A 251 15.34 1.17 -27.48
CA SER A 251 13.97 1.48 -27.95
C SER A 251 13.41 0.35 -28.80
#